data_5b0c8b27f7059e81149681a21ecc5206
#
_entry.id   5b0c8b27f7059e81149681a21ecc5206
#
_cell.length_a   1.000
_cell.length_b   1.000
_cell.length_c   1.000
_cell.angle_alpha   90.00
_cell.angle_beta   90.00
_cell.angle_gamma   90.00
#
_symmetry.space_group_name_H-M   'P 1'
#
loop_
_entity.id
_entity.type
_entity.pdbx_description
1 polymer ?
#
loop_
_entity_poly.entity_id
_entity_poly.type
_entity_poly.pdbx_seq_one_letter_code
_entity_poly.pdbx_strand_id
1 'polypeptide(L)'
;RPLSRGLGDVYKRQLPVLFIIENNKYGMGTSIGRSAAGNELFERATVFGIKGEKVDGMNFFTVSDAAIRARDYINNNSKPYIIEMDTYRFRGHSMSDPGLYRTKDEVNKMKEIDPVLMMKETLLKEYKFKEDTIKDIESDIKKQIKDVEKFSLDSPLPDIKELFTEVYL
;
A
#
# COMPACT_ATOMS: atom_id res chain seq x y z
N ARG A 1 -11.21 23.73 18.88
CA ARG A 1 -9.78 23.56 18.53
C ARG A 1 -9.71 22.99 17.13
N PRO A 2 -8.93 23.57 16.22
CA PRO A 2 -8.73 22.91 14.93
C PRO A 2 -8.09 21.53 15.21
N LEU A 3 -8.75 20.48 14.75
CA LEU A 3 -8.17 19.15 14.75
C LEU A 3 -6.95 19.22 13.83
N SER A 4 -5.78 19.09 14.41
CA SER A 4 -4.55 19.06 13.65
C SER A 4 -4.57 17.84 12.73
N ARG A 5 -4.07 18.03 11.55
CA ARG A 5 -4.17 17.03 10.48
C ARG A 5 -2.79 16.78 9.90
N GLY A 6 -2.34 15.53 9.97
CA GLY A 6 -1.12 15.09 9.34
C GLY A 6 0.08 14.95 10.29
N LEU A 7 1.27 14.80 9.69
CA LEU A 7 2.52 14.47 10.40
C LEU A 7 2.88 15.47 11.50
N GLY A 8 2.58 16.76 11.33
CA GLY A 8 2.89 17.80 12.31
C GLY A 8 2.18 17.61 13.65
N ASP A 9 0.93 17.17 13.65
CA ASP A 9 0.21 16.89 14.91
C ASP A 9 0.68 15.59 15.54
N VAL A 10 0.89 14.57 14.73
CA VAL A 10 1.43 13.28 15.19
C VAL A 10 2.80 13.48 15.82
N TYR A 11 3.67 14.32 15.23
CA TYR A 11 4.94 14.71 15.80
C TYR A 11 4.79 15.39 17.16
N LYS A 12 3.92 16.41 17.25
CA LYS A 12 3.72 17.17 18.50
C LYS A 12 3.17 16.31 19.63
N ARG A 13 2.23 15.42 19.32
CA ARG A 13 1.55 14.57 20.32
C ARG A 13 2.21 13.21 20.50
N GLN A 14 3.13 12.83 19.61
CA GLN A 14 3.77 11.52 19.61
C GLN A 14 2.74 10.38 19.62
N LEU A 15 1.73 10.47 18.75
CA LEU A 15 0.68 9.46 18.65
C LEU A 15 1.26 8.12 18.17
N PRO A 16 0.81 6.99 18.71
CA PRO A 16 1.26 5.65 18.30
C PRO A 16 0.61 5.25 16.97
N VAL A 17 1.10 5.80 15.87
CA VAL A 17 0.55 5.63 14.52
C VAL A 17 1.62 5.07 13.60
N LEU A 18 1.25 4.08 12.78
CA LEU A 18 2.04 3.61 11.67
C LEU A 18 1.62 4.34 10.38
N PHE A 19 2.58 5.01 9.75
CA PHE A 19 2.43 5.54 8.40
C PHE A 19 3.03 4.58 7.39
N ILE A 20 2.29 4.31 6.32
CA ILE A 20 2.75 3.47 5.22
C ILE A 20 2.76 4.30 3.94
N ILE A 21 3.89 4.29 3.25
CA ILE A 21 4.05 4.87 1.92
C ILE A 21 4.21 3.72 0.93
N GLU A 22 3.24 3.52 0.06
CA GLU A 22 3.37 2.64 -1.09
C GLU A 22 4.03 3.40 -2.23
N ASN A 23 5.37 3.34 -2.27
CA ASN A 23 6.15 4.04 -3.30
C ASN A 23 6.19 3.22 -4.60
N ASN A 24 5.23 3.44 -5.47
CA ASN A 24 5.14 2.75 -6.76
C ASN A 24 5.94 3.44 -7.88
N LYS A 25 6.86 4.34 -7.54
CA LYS A 25 7.78 5.09 -8.42
C LYS A 25 7.14 6.19 -9.27
N TYR A 26 5.82 6.25 -9.37
CA TYR A 26 5.16 7.19 -10.27
C TYR A 26 3.98 7.91 -9.58
N GLY A 27 3.99 9.24 -9.66
CA GLY A 27 2.81 10.08 -9.43
C GLY A 27 2.11 10.35 -10.76
N MET A 28 1.02 9.64 -11.04
CA MET A 28 0.43 9.53 -12.38
C MET A 28 1.48 9.06 -13.42
N GLY A 29 1.90 9.91 -14.34
CA GLY A 29 2.95 9.64 -15.33
C GLY A 29 4.31 10.25 -14.99
N THR A 30 4.45 10.92 -13.85
CA THR A 30 5.72 11.56 -13.44
C THR A 30 6.49 10.64 -12.51
N SER A 31 7.72 10.29 -12.88
CA SER A 31 8.57 9.48 -12.01
C SER A 31 9.03 10.24 -10.77
N ILE A 32 9.30 9.51 -9.69
CA ILE A 32 9.80 10.09 -8.43
C ILE A 32 11.10 10.87 -8.64
N GLY A 33 12.01 10.37 -9.48
CA GLY A 33 13.27 11.05 -9.77
C GLY A 33 13.11 12.41 -10.49
N ARG A 34 11.94 12.68 -11.10
CA ARG A 34 11.62 13.99 -11.71
C ARG A 34 10.85 14.92 -10.78
N SER A 35 10.18 14.38 -9.77
CA SER A 35 9.26 15.13 -8.90
C SER A 35 9.80 15.37 -7.48
N ALA A 36 10.81 14.63 -7.06
CA ALA A 36 11.35 14.69 -5.70
C ALA A 36 12.86 14.92 -5.69
N ALA A 37 13.32 15.74 -4.76
CA ALA A 37 14.76 16.01 -4.57
C ALA A 37 15.52 14.82 -3.93
N GLY A 38 14.82 13.86 -3.34
CA GLY A 38 15.37 12.63 -2.78
C GLY A 38 14.50 11.43 -3.13
N ASN A 39 15.11 10.27 -3.22
CA ASN A 39 14.42 9.03 -3.61
C ASN A 39 13.85 8.25 -2.41
N GLU A 40 14.17 8.66 -1.19
CA GLU A 40 13.76 7.99 0.04
C GLU A 40 12.74 8.87 0.78
N LEU A 41 11.46 8.52 0.61
CA LEU A 41 10.38 9.36 1.11
C LEU A 41 10.24 9.28 2.64
N PHE A 42 10.59 8.15 3.24
CA PHE A 42 10.53 7.97 4.70
C PHE A 42 11.48 8.93 5.43
N GLU A 43 12.59 9.32 4.82
CA GLU A 43 13.54 10.26 5.41
C GLU A 43 12.92 11.62 5.71
N ARG A 44 11.87 12.02 4.99
CA ARG A 44 11.14 13.27 5.24
C ARG A 44 10.49 13.31 6.62
N ALA A 45 10.24 12.16 7.21
CA ALA A 45 9.67 12.06 8.56
C ALA A 45 10.73 12.28 9.67
N THR A 46 12.02 12.16 9.34
CA THR A 46 13.11 12.33 10.32
C THR A 46 13.17 13.76 10.86
N VAL A 47 12.83 14.77 10.06
CA VAL A 47 12.75 16.17 10.50
C VAL A 47 11.69 16.39 11.59
N PHE A 48 10.73 15.47 11.70
CA PHE A 48 9.71 15.43 12.75
C PHE A 48 10.07 14.48 13.90
N GLY A 49 11.28 13.91 13.90
CA GLY A 49 11.69 12.92 14.89
C GLY A 49 10.95 11.59 14.80
N ILE A 50 10.31 11.30 13.65
CA ILE A 50 9.61 10.04 13.39
C ILE A 50 10.61 9.04 12.83
N LYS A 51 10.75 7.90 13.51
CA LYS A 51 11.59 6.78 13.04
C LYS A 51 10.93 6.08 11.85
N GLY A 52 11.74 5.64 10.89
CA GLY A 52 11.22 4.91 9.73
C GLY A 52 12.27 4.05 9.06
N GLU A 53 11.82 3.26 8.12
CA GLU A 53 12.63 2.42 7.25
C GLU A 53 12.02 2.30 5.87
N LYS A 54 12.86 1.97 4.89
CA LYS A 54 12.45 1.59 3.55
C LYS A 54 12.62 0.09 3.38
N VAL A 55 11.65 -0.57 2.77
CA VAL A 55 11.64 -2.01 2.57
C VAL A 55 11.21 -2.38 1.14
N ASP A 56 11.62 -3.55 0.71
CA ASP A 56 11.11 -4.15 -0.53
C ASP A 56 9.62 -4.51 -0.35
N GLY A 57 8.75 -3.69 -0.92
CA GLY A 57 7.29 -3.86 -0.88
C GLY A 57 6.77 -4.96 -1.82
N MET A 58 7.64 -5.52 -2.69
CA MET A 58 7.31 -6.65 -3.56
C MET A 58 7.57 -8.00 -2.89
N ASN A 59 8.11 -8.03 -1.67
CA ASN A 59 8.39 -9.24 -0.91
C ASN A 59 7.52 -9.30 0.35
N PHE A 60 6.61 -10.28 0.41
CA PHE A 60 5.68 -10.46 1.53
C PHE A 60 6.39 -10.59 2.88
N PHE A 61 7.45 -11.38 2.96
CA PHE A 61 8.14 -11.63 4.23
C PHE A 61 8.85 -10.37 4.74
N THR A 62 9.50 -9.64 3.85
CA THR A 62 10.14 -8.35 4.18
C THR A 62 9.13 -7.34 4.72
N VAL A 63 7.96 -7.26 4.08
CA VAL A 63 6.87 -6.37 4.53
C VAL A 63 6.31 -6.84 5.90
N SER A 64 6.08 -8.15 6.07
CA SER A 64 5.59 -8.72 7.33
C SER A 64 6.55 -8.43 8.49
N ASP A 65 7.83 -8.67 8.29
CA ASP A 65 8.85 -8.42 9.31
C ASP A 65 8.95 -6.93 9.65
N ALA A 66 8.88 -6.04 8.65
CA ALA A 66 8.87 -4.59 8.87
C ALA A 66 7.64 -4.15 9.69
N ALA A 67 6.47 -4.70 9.35
CA ALA A 67 5.24 -4.41 10.08
C ALA A 67 5.31 -4.86 11.56
N ILE A 68 5.92 -6.02 11.82
CA ILE A 68 6.15 -6.51 13.18
C ILE A 68 7.10 -5.58 13.94
N ARG A 69 8.25 -5.21 13.34
CA ARG A 69 9.21 -4.27 13.95
C ARG A 69 8.57 -2.93 14.25
N ALA A 70 7.79 -2.38 13.30
CA ALA A 70 7.11 -1.11 13.48
C ALA A 70 6.08 -1.17 14.62
N ARG A 71 5.24 -2.23 14.64
CA ARG A 71 4.26 -2.44 15.71
C ARG A 71 4.93 -2.53 17.08
N ASP A 72 5.99 -3.30 17.19
CA ASP A 72 6.71 -3.48 18.46
C ASP A 72 7.35 -2.16 18.91
N TYR A 73 7.93 -1.39 17.97
CA TYR A 73 8.44 -0.07 18.27
C TYR A 73 7.36 0.88 18.78
N ILE A 74 6.21 0.93 18.08
CA ILE A 74 5.07 1.78 18.44
C ILE A 74 4.53 1.42 19.82
N ASN A 75 4.34 0.14 20.09
CA ASN A 75 3.81 -0.35 21.37
C ASN A 75 4.77 -0.06 22.56
N ASN A 76 6.07 -0.25 22.35
CA ASN A 76 7.06 -0.07 23.42
C ASN A 76 7.41 1.39 23.68
N ASN A 77 7.26 2.28 22.71
CA ASN A 77 7.71 3.67 22.82
C ASN A 77 6.55 4.68 22.83
N SER A 78 5.33 4.27 22.50
CA SER A 78 4.17 5.17 22.28
C SER A 78 4.52 6.31 21.30
N LYS A 79 5.24 5.97 20.20
CA LYS A 79 5.72 6.91 19.20
C LYS A 79 5.31 6.47 17.81
N PRO A 80 5.16 7.42 16.87
CA PRO A 80 4.87 7.09 15.48
C PRO A 80 6.04 6.40 14.78
N TYR A 81 5.71 5.65 13.74
CA TYR A 81 6.66 4.99 12.86
C TYR A 81 6.23 5.15 11.40
N ILE A 82 7.17 5.13 10.46
CA ILE A 82 6.89 5.19 9.04
C ILE A 82 7.61 4.06 8.29
N ILE A 83 6.90 3.40 7.39
CA ILE A 83 7.48 2.41 6.47
C ILE A 83 7.25 2.91 5.04
N GLU A 84 8.33 3.04 4.28
CA GLU A 84 8.26 3.20 2.84
C GLU A 84 8.41 1.82 2.18
N MET A 85 7.36 1.38 1.52
CA MET A 85 7.33 0.13 0.76
C MET A 85 7.67 0.42 -0.69
N ASP A 86 8.79 -0.10 -1.16
CA ASP A 86 9.23 0.00 -2.55
C ASP A 86 8.41 -0.96 -3.41
N THR A 87 7.44 -0.44 -4.13
CA THR A 87 6.47 -1.21 -4.92
C THR A 87 6.52 -0.84 -6.39
N TYR A 88 5.74 -1.52 -7.21
CA TYR A 88 5.59 -1.20 -8.61
C TYR A 88 4.14 -1.33 -9.09
N ARG A 89 3.66 -0.33 -9.83
CA ARG A 89 2.32 -0.35 -10.41
C ARG A 89 2.36 -0.91 -11.83
N PHE A 90 1.87 -2.14 -12.04
CA PHE A 90 1.89 -2.82 -13.36
C PHE A 90 1.01 -2.16 -14.43
N ARG A 91 -0.11 -1.59 -14.03
CA ARG A 91 -1.06 -0.93 -14.94
C ARG A 91 -0.83 0.59 -14.95
N GLY A 92 -1.45 1.29 -15.91
CA GLY A 92 -1.52 2.74 -15.89
C GLY A 92 -2.20 3.29 -14.63
N HIS A 93 -2.15 4.59 -14.46
CA HIS A 93 -2.76 5.25 -13.30
C HIS A 93 -4.28 5.10 -13.27
N SER A 94 -4.92 5.12 -14.44
CA SER A 94 -6.35 4.94 -14.63
C SER A 94 -6.63 4.03 -15.84
N MET A 95 -7.88 3.69 -16.06
CA MET A 95 -8.30 2.89 -17.23
C MET A 95 -7.95 3.57 -18.56
N SER A 96 -7.93 4.90 -18.61
CA SER A 96 -7.60 5.69 -19.80
C SER A 96 -6.10 5.99 -19.96
N ASP A 97 -5.26 5.60 -18.98
CA ASP A 97 -3.82 5.86 -19.02
C ASP A 97 -3.10 4.77 -19.84
N PRO A 98 -2.55 5.11 -21.03
CA PRO A 98 -1.86 4.15 -21.88
C PRO A 98 -0.44 3.79 -21.36
N GLY A 99 0.05 4.44 -20.31
CA GLY A 99 1.35 4.15 -19.69
C GLY A 99 2.56 4.48 -20.56
N LEU A 100 2.49 5.45 -21.48
CA LEU A 100 3.55 5.78 -22.43
C LEU A 100 4.81 6.40 -21.79
N TYR A 101 4.76 6.73 -20.52
CA TYR A 101 5.88 7.32 -19.75
C TYR A 101 6.91 6.27 -19.25
N ARG A 102 6.68 5.00 -19.53
CA ARG A 102 7.57 3.88 -19.18
C ARG A 102 7.62 2.84 -20.30
N THR A 103 8.69 2.10 -20.37
CA THR A 103 8.88 1.09 -21.42
C THR A 103 8.13 -0.20 -21.09
N LYS A 104 7.78 -0.97 -22.14
CA LYS A 104 7.22 -2.32 -21.96
C LYS A 104 8.21 -3.25 -21.28
N ASP A 105 9.50 -3.10 -21.56
CA ASP A 105 10.54 -3.93 -20.96
C ASP A 105 10.69 -3.69 -19.46
N GLU A 106 10.59 -2.42 -19.02
CA GLU A 106 10.52 -2.08 -17.60
C GLU A 106 9.36 -2.81 -16.90
N VAL A 107 8.16 -2.69 -17.47
CA VAL A 107 6.97 -3.34 -16.90
C VAL A 107 7.09 -4.86 -16.87
N ASN A 108 7.64 -5.46 -17.93
CA ASN A 108 7.79 -6.91 -18.01
C ASN A 108 8.81 -7.43 -16.99
N LYS A 109 9.94 -6.76 -16.82
CA LYS A 109 10.91 -7.09 -15.75
C LYS A 109 10.29 -7.04 -14.37
N MET A 110 9.48 -6.04 -14.10
CA MET A 110 8.80 -5.93 -12.79
C MET A 110 7.74 -7.00 -12.58
N LYS A 111 7.09 -7.49 -13.65
CA LYS A 111 6.15 -8.63 -13.56
C LYS A 111 6.83 -9.95 -13.22
N GLU A 112 8.11 -10.11 -13.52
CA GLU A 112 8.87 -11.32 -13.15
C GLU A 112 9.02 -11.47 -11.62
N ILE A 113 8.99 -10.35 -10.90
CA ILE A 113 9.04 -10.28 -9.44
C ILE A 113 7.67 -9.96 -8.82
N ASP A 114 6.59 -10.36 -9.47
CA ASP A 114 5.23 -10.20 -8.93
C ASP A 114 5.11 -10.93 -7.58
N PRO A 115 4.74 -10.22 -6.49
CA PRO A 115 4.68 -10.78 -5.15
C PRO A 115 3.71 -11.96 -5.03
N VAL A 116 2.65 -12.01 -5.84
CA VAL A 116 1.70 -13.13 -5.85
C VAL A 116 2.35 -14.38 -6.45
N LEU A 117 3.11 -14.23 -7.55
CA LEU A 117 3.83 -15.33 -8.17
C LEU A 117 4.93 -15.86 -7.26
N MET A 118 5.71 -14.95 -6.64
CA MET A 118 6.77 -15.33 -5.70
C MET A 118 6.21 -16.05 -4.49
N MET A 119 5.11 -15.57 -3.91
CA MET A 119 4.46 -16.23 -2.78
C MET A 119 3.95 -17.63 -3.17
N LYS A 120 3.31 -17.75 -4.34
CA LYS A 120 2.84 -19.06 -4.85
C LYS A 120 3.98 -20.06 -4.96
N GLU A 121 5.11 -19.65 -5.54
CA GLU A 121 6.29 -20.49 -5.64
C GLU A 121 6.83 -20.90 -4.27
N THR A 122 6.92 -19.97 -3.33
CA THR A 122 7.37 -20.22 -1.95
C THR A 122 6.45 -21.23 -1.26
N LEU A 123 5.13 -21.06 -1.36
CA LEU A 123 4.17 -21.98 -0.77
C LEU A 123 4.32 -23.40 -1.33
N LEU A 124 4.51 -23.55 -2.63
CA LEU A 124 4.68 -24.84 -3.27
C LEU A 124 6.03 -25.49 -2.95
N LYS A 125 7.13 -24.71 -3.08
CA LYS A 125 8.49 -25.26 -2.99
C LYS A 125 8.98 -25.44 -1.55
N GLU A 126 8.72 -24.46 -0.68
CA GLU A 126 9.26 -24.44 0.68
C GLU A 126 8.25 -25.00 1.68
N TYR A 127 7.00 -24.55 1.63
CA TYR A 127 5.95 -24.95 2.56
C TYR A 127 5.19 -26.20 2.12
N LYS A 128 5.50 -26.76 0.93
CA LYS A 128 4.91 -28.01 0.40
C LYS A 128 3.38 -27.99 0.30
N PHE A 129 2.79 -26.83 0.06
CA PHE A 129 1.37 -26.75 -0.24
C PHE A 129 1.05 -27.48 -1.55
N LYS A 130 -0.17 -28.05 -1.63
CA LYS A 130 -0.66 -28.66 -2.85
C LYS A 130 -1.16 -27.58 -3.81
N GLU A 131 -0.95 -27.79 -5.11
CA GLU A 131 -1.48 -26.84 -6.12
C GLU A 131 -3.00 -26.67 -6.04
N ASP A 132 -3.75 -27.72 -5.71
CA ASP A 132 -5.20 -27.65 -5.60
C ASP A 132 -5.62 -26.72 -4.43
N THR A 133 -4.92 -26.73 -3.31
CA THR A 133 -5.16 -25.77 -2.23
C THR A 133 -5.02 -24.32 -2.70
N ILE A 134 -4.01 -24.04 -3.53
CA ILE A 134 -3.79 -22.69 -4.06
C ILE A 134 -4.90 -22.32 -5.06
N LYS A 135 -5.32 -23.25 -5.91
CA LYS A 135 -6.46 -23.04 -6.84
C LYS A 135 -7.76 -22.78 -6.09
N ASP A 136 -7.99 -23.48 -4.99
CA ASP A 136 -9.17 -23.26 -4.14
C ASP A 136 -9.17 -21.84 -3.57
N ILE A 137 -8.03 -21.36 -3.03
CA ILE A 137 -7.87 -19.99 -2.55
C ILE A 137 -8.13 -18.98 -3.68
N GLU A 138 -7.52 -19.19 -4.86
CA GLU A 138 -7.74 -18.31 -6.02
C GLU A 138 -9.23 -18.28 -6.46
N SER A 139 -9.90 -19.42 -6.39
CA SER A 139 -11.33 -19.53 -6.72
C SER A 139 -12.20 -18.78 -5.73
N ASP A 140 -11.92 -18.95 -4.43
CA ASP A 140 -12.66 -18.28 -3.37
C ASP A 140 -12.50 -16.76 -3.45
N ILE A 141 -11.29 -16.26 -3.69
CA ILE A 141 -11.04 -14.82 -3.89
C ILE A 141 -11.80 -14.29 -5.11
N LYS A 142 -11.79 -15.02 -6.24
CA LYS A 142 -12.56 -14.63 -7.44
C LYS A 142 -14.06 -14.54 -7.15
N LYS A 143 -14.60 -15.47 -6.34
CA LYS A 143 -15.99 -15.43 -5.92
C LYS A 143 -16.28 -14.21 -5.05
N GLN A 144 -15.45 -13.95 -4.03
CA GLN A 144 -15.60 -12.78 -3.17
C GLN A 144 -15.60 -11.47 -3.97
N ILE A 145 -14.71 -11.32 -4.97
CA ILE A 145 -14.67 -10.13 -5.82
C ILE A 145 -15.97 -9.96 -6.61
N LYS A 146 -16.53 -11.06 -7.17
CA LYS A 146 -17.84 -10.99 -7.84
C LYS A 146 -18.98 -10.61 -6.91
N ASP A 147 -18.95 -11.12 -5.66
CA ASP A 147 -19.97 -10.79 -4.67
C ASP A 147 -19.88 -9.31 -4.27
N VAL A 148 -18.65 -8.75 -4.13
CA VAL A 148 -18.42 -7.32 -3.89
C VAL A 148 -18.91 -6.47 -5.07
N GLU A 149 -18.61 -6.86 -6.32
CA GLU A 149 -19.10 -6.18 -7.51
C GLU A 149 -20.64 -6.14 -7.54
N LYS A 150 -21.27 -7.30 -7.31
CA LYS A 150 -22.73 -7.39 -7.24
C LYS A 150 -23.29 -6.51 -6.12
N PHE A 151 -22.72 -6.57 -4.91
CA PHE A 151 -23.12 -5.72 -3.80
C PHE A 151 -23.07 -4.23 -4.16
N SER A 152 -22.00 -3.79 -4.82
CA SER A 152 -21.85 -2.40 -5.26
C SER A 152 -22.93 -1.99 -6.28
N LEU A 153 -23.24 -2.86 -7.25
CA LEU A 153 -24.24 -2.57 -8.28
C LEU A 153 -25.68 -2.61 -7.75
N ASP A 154 -25.97 -3.50 -6.81
CA ASP A 154 -27.29 -3.68 -6.22
C ASP A 154 -27.57 -2.67 -5.09
N SER A 155 -26.54 -1.98 -4.58
CA SER A 155 -26.68 -1.01 -3.50
C SER A 155 -27.45 0.23 -3.96
N PRO A 156 -28.41 0.75 -3.17
CA PRO A 156 -29.11 1.98 -3.51
C PRO A 156 -28.17 3.18 -3.52
N LEU A 157 -28.48 4.16 -4.35
CA LEU A 157 -27.79 5.46 -4.28
C LEU A 157 -28.12 6.15 -2.94
N PRO A 158 -27.19 6.96 -2.40
CA PRO A 158 -27.45 7.74 -1.20
C PRO A 158 -28.69 8.64 -1.36
N ASP A 159 -29.48 8.79 -0.28
CA ASP A 159 -30.58 9.76 -0.27
C ASP A 159 -30.03 11.19 -0.38
N ILE A 160 -30.70 12.06 -1.13
CA ILE A 160 -30.28 13.46 -1.28
C ILE A 160 -30.20 14.21 0.05
N LYS A 161 -30.94 13.76 1.06
CA LYS A 161 -30.90 14.31 2.42
C LYS A 161 -29.54 14.10 3.09
N GLU A 162 -28.78 13.07 2.71
CA GLU A 162 -27.46 12.79 3.27
C GLU A 162 -26.44 13.90 2.95
N LEU A 163 -26.70 14.73 1.92
CA LEU A 163 -25.89 15.92 1.66
C LEU A 163 -25.83 16.89 2.82
N PHE A 164 -26.82 16.85 3.70
CA PHE A 164 -27.00 17.79 4.82
C PHE A 164 -26.78 17.14 6.19
N THR A 165 -26.44 15.84 6.23
CA THR A 165 -26.15 15.13 7.45
C THR A 165 -24.64 15.02 7.68
N GLU A 166 -24.22 15.00 8.95
CA GLU A 166 -22.81 14.81 9.33
C GLU A 166 -21.81 15.81 8.75
N VAL A 167 -22.29 16.98 8.29
CA VAL A 167 -21.43 18.02 7.71
C VAL A 167 -20.64 18.75 8.80
N TYR A 168 -21.24 18.89 9.99
CA TYR A 168 -20.63 19.46 11.20
C TYR A 168 -20.98 18.62 12.41
N LEU A 169 -20.01 18.45 13.31
CA LEU A 169 -20.17 17.88 14.64
C LEU A 169 -20.49 18.97 15.67
#